data_c5bd342a00872ea0bacd3288cca34d11
#
_entry.id   c5bd342a00872ea0bacd3288cca34d11
#
_cell.length_a   1.000
_cell.length_b   1.000
_cell.length_c   1.000
_cell.angle_alpha   90.00
_cell.angle_beta   90.00
_cell.angle_gamma   90.00
#
_symmetry.space_group_name_H-M   'P 1'
#
loop_
_entity.id
_entity.type
_entity.pdbx_description
1 polymer ?
#
loop_
_entity_poly.entity_id
_entity_poly.type
_entity_poly.pdbx_seq_one_letter_code
_entity_poly.pdbx_strand_id
1 'polypeptide(L)'
;SRLHTEGILTPILLGTPTEIKEAATKSGWSVNGIETIDPNNYDQMEDMVSLMVELRKGKMDEASCRAALQKSNYFGTMLVKMGKADCLLGGATYSTADTVRPALQLIKTKPGSKIVSSCFILYRQSENGTEMYAMADCAINLDPSE
;
A
#
# COMPACT_ATOMS: atom_id res chain seq x y z
N SER A 1 -3.96 14.98 -3.85
CA SER A 1 -4.27 16.18 -4.61
C SER A 1 -2.99 16.87 -5.12
N ARG A 2 -2.13 17.43 -4.23
CA ARG A 2 -0.94 18.17 -4.63
C ARG A 2 0.00 17.39 -5.57
N LEU A 3 0.37 16.16 -5.24
CA LEU A 3 1.25 15.32 -6.07
C LEU A 3 0.69 15.05 -7.47
N HIS A 4 -0.63 14.92 -7.58
CA HIS A 4 -1.32 14.78 -8.86
C HIS A 4 -1.28 16.10 -9.66
N THR A 5 -1.59 17.23 -9.01
CA THR A 5 -1.58 18.55 -9.65
C THR A 5 -0.18 18.95 -10.14
N GLU A 6 0.85 18.62 -9.38
CA GLU A 6 2.25 18.86 -9.76
C GLU A 6 2.81 17.84 -10.76
N GLY A 7 2.02 16.83 -11.17
CA GLY A 7 2.42 15.82 -12.14
C GLY A 7 3.52 14.86 -11.65
N ILE A 8 3.69 14.73 -10.33
CA ILE A 8 4.73 13.88 -9.73
C ILE A 8 4.34 12.42 -9.80
N LEU A 9 3.04 12.11 -9.57
CA LEU A 9 2.48 10.76 -9.66
C LEU A 9 0.99 10.81 -10.01
N THR A 10 0.48 9.67 -10.48
CA THR A 10 -0.95 9.45 -10.71
C THR A 10 -1.51 8.62 -9.55
N PRO A 11 -2.21 9.22 -8.58
CA PRO A 11 -2.74 8.49 -7.45
C PRO A 11 -4.00 7.71 -7.81
N ILE A 12 -4.19 6.56 -7.18
CA ILE A 12 -5.44 5.82 -7.12
C ILE A 12 -5.91 5.84 -5.67
N LEU A 13 -7.10 6.35 -5.40
CA LEU A 13 -7.67 6.39 -4.05
C LEU A 13 -8.55 5.16 -3.82
N LEU A 14 -8.31 4.48 -2.70
CA LEU A 14 -9.09 3.30 -2.31
C LEU A 14 -10.12 3.66 -1.24
N GLY A 15 -11.38 3.36 -1.50
CA GLY A 15 -12.50 3.60 -0.60
C GLY A 15 -13.80 3.86 -1.35
N THR A 16 -14.89 3.94 -0.61
CA THR A 16 -16.19 4.29 -1.20
C THR A 16 -16.19 5.75 -1.69
N PRO A 17 -16.96 6.08 -2.72
CA PRO A 17 -17.08 7.46 -3.21
C PRO A 17 -17.49 8.45 -2.11
N THR A 18 -18.32 8.00 -1.16
CA THR A 18 -18.77 8.82 -0.03
C THR A 18 -17.63 9.13 0.93
N GLU A 19 -16.88 8.11 1.36
CA GLU A 19 -15.72 8.29 2.26
C GLU A 19 -14.65 9.20 1.66
N ILE A 20 -14.34 9.00 0.37
CA ILE A 20 -13.36 9.83 -0.33
C ILE A 20 -13.82 11.28 -0.42
N LYS A 21 -15.09 11.53 -0.74
CA LYS A 21 -15.67 12.87 -0.80
C LYS A 21 -15.69 13.56 0.56
N GLU A 22 -16.06 12.85 1.61
CA GLU A 22 -16.06 13.38 2.99
C GLU A 22 -14.65 13.73 3.44
N ALA A 23 -13.67 12.85 3.20
CA ALA A 23 -12.27 13.09 3.52
C ALA A 23 -11.71 14.30 2.75
N ALA A 24 -12.03 14.43 1.46
CA ALA A 24 -11.65 15.56 0.63
C ALA A 24 -12.23 16.87 1.17
N THR A 25 -13.51 16.87 1.50
CA THR A 25 -14.21 18.05 2.07
C THR A 25 -13.58 18.45 3.41
N LYS A 26 -13.35 17.48 4.30
CA LYS A 26 -12.76 17.70 5.63
C LYS A 26 -11.34 18.24 5.55
N SER A 27 -10.56 17.80 4.58
CA SER A 27 -9.18 18.24 4.39
C SER A 27 -9.03 19.52 3.57
N GLY A 28 -10.10 19.99 2.90
CA GLY A 28 -10.05 21.12 1.98
C GLY A 28 -9.33 20.84 0.67
N TRP A 29 -9.10 19.58 0.32
CA TRP A 29 -8.39 19.18 -0.91
C TRP A 29 -9.36 18.71 -1.99
N SER A 30 -9.10 19.11 -3.23
CA SER A 30 -9.82 18.56 -4.38
C SER A 30 -9.28 17.18 -4.76
N VAL A 31 -10.19 16.26 -5.07
CA VAL A 31 -9.88 14.94 -5.63
C VAL A 31 -10.36 14.81 -7.08
N ASN A 32 -10.72 15.91 -7.71
CA ASN A 32 -11.19 15.92 -9.10
C ASN A 32 -10.08 15.40 -10.03
N GLY A 33 -10.46 14.52 -10.96
CA GLY A 33 -9.53 13.92 -11.91
C GLY A 33 -8.63 12.82 -11.33
N ILE A 34 -8.81 12.47 -10.05
CA ILE A 34 -8.08 11.35 -9.42
C ILE A 34 -8.94 10.10 -9.53
N GLU A 35 -8.35 9.01 -10.00
CA GLU A 35 -9.01 7.70 -10.06
C GLU A 35 -9.36 7.22 -8.66
N THR A 36 -10.57 6.68 -8.51
CA THR A 36 -11.05 6.10 -7.25
C THR A 36 -11.54 4.68 -7.50
N ILE A 37 -11.17 3.76 -6.61
CA ILE A 37 -11.61 2.37 -6.66
C ILE A 37 -12.29 2.02 -5.34
N ASP A 38 -13.53 1.57 -5.42
CA ASP A 38 -14.25 0.99 -4.28
C ASP A 38 -13.99 -0.53 -4.24
N PRO A 39 -13.30 -1.04 -3.21
CA PRO A 39 -13.08 -2.48 -3.07
C PRO A 39 -14.36 -3.31 -3.00
N ASN A 40 -15.50 -2.70 -2.61
CA ASN A 40 -16.78 -3.40 -2.54
C ASN A 40 -17.47 -3.51 -3.91
N ASN A 41 -17.05 -2.72 -4.88
CA ASN A 41 -17.65 -2.68 -6.22
C ASN A 41 -16.56 -2.63 -7.29
N TYR A 42 -15.66 -3.61 -7.27
CA TYR A 42 -14.55 -3.70 -8.20
C TYR A 42 -14.81 -4.78 -9.26
N ASP A 43 -14.87 -4.40 -10.53
CA ASP A 43 -15.26 -5.28 -11.64
C ASP A 43 -14.38 -6.53 -11.77
N GLN A 44 -13.08 -6.43 -11.41
CA GLN A 44 -12.12 -7.54 -11.50
C GLN A 44 -11.93 -8.26 -10.15
N MET A 45 -12.90 -8.20 -9.25
CA MET A 45 -12.78 -8.81 -7.92
C MET A 45 -12.58 -10.32 -8.00
N GLU A 46 -13.27 -11.00 -8.90
CA GLU A 46 -13.18 -12.46 -9.06
C GLU A 46 -11.78 -12.89 -9.53
N ASP A 47 -11.19 -12.17 -10.47
CA ASP A 47 -9.81 -12.40 -10.92
C ASP A 47 -8.81 -12.15 -9.79
N MET A 48 -9.03 -11.10 -9.02
CA MET A 48 -8.20 -10.74 -7.87
C MET A 48 -8.26 -11.80 -6.77
N VAL A 49 -9.46 -12.31 -6.45
CA VAL A 49 -9.65 -13.40 -5.47
C VAL A 49 -8.96 -14.68 -5.97
N SER A 50 -9.18 -15.07 -7.22
CA SER A 50 -8.60 -16.27 -7.82
C SER A 50 -7.07 -16.23 -7.77
N LEU A 51 -6.47 -15.11 -8.16
CA LEU A 51 -5.03 -14.90 -8.08
C LEU A 51 -4.53 -14.95 -6.63
N MET A 52 -5.25 -14.36 -5.69
CA MET A 52 -4.87 -14.37 -4.28
C MET A 52 -4.88 -15.79 -3.70
N VAL A 53 -5.90 -16.61 -4.01
CA VAL A 53 -5.97 -18.03 -3.61
C VAL A 53 -4.75 -18.79 -4.13
N GLU A 54 -4.40 -18.61 -5.41
CA GLU A 54 -3.21 -19.22 -6.00
C GLU A 54 -1.92 -18.82 -5.27
N LEU A 55 -1.73 -17.52 -5.03
CA LEU A 55 -0.57 -16.99 -4.32
C LEU A 55 -0.46 -17.52 -2.88
N ARG A 56 -1.56 -17.78 -2.22
CA ARG A 56 -1.63 -18.30 -0.85
C ARG A 56 -1.42 -19.82 -0.76
N LYS A 57 -1.47 -20.55 -1.87
CA LYS A 57 -1.13 -21.99 -1.94
C LYS A 57 -1.82 -22.82 -0.85
N GLY A 58 -3.13 -22.68 -0.69
CA GLY A 58 -3.93 -23.41 0.30
C GLY A 58 -3.85 -22.89 1.74
N LYS A 59 -3.08 -21.83 2.02
CA LYS A 59 -3.03 -21.18 3.35
C LYS A 59 -4.22 -20.27 3.64
N MET A 60 -5.00 -19.95 2.64
CA MET A 60 -6.26 -19.21 2.72
C MET A 60 -7.22 -19.77 1.68
N ASP A 61 -8.45 -20.00 2.08
CA ASP A 61 -9.53 -20.34 1.16
C ASP A 61 -10.09 -19.10 0.45
N GLU A 62 -10.97 -19.31 -0.50
CA GLU A 62 -11.57 -18.23 -1.28
C GLU A 62 -12.32 -17.22 -0.41
N ALA A 63 -13.11 -17.70 0.55
CA ALA A 63 -13.88 -16.85 1.47
C ALA A 63 -12.97 -15.94 2.30
N SER A 64 -11.88 -16.50 2.83
CA SER A 64 -10.87 -15.75 3.58
C SER A 64 -10.12 -14.74 2.71
N CYS A 65 -9.81 -15.09 1.46
CA CYS A 65 -9.19 -14.17 0.50
C CYS A 65 -10.14 -13.01 0.19
N ARG A 66 -11.40 -13.30 -0.10
CA ARG A 66 -12.42 -12.28 -0.35
C ARG A 66 -12.62 -11.35 0.83
N ALA A 67 -12.68 -11.89 2.04
CA ALA A 67 -12.77 -11.08 3.27
C ALA A 67 -11.52 -10.21 3.51
N ALA A 68 -10.33 -10.71 3.20
CA ALA A 68 -9.11 -9.94 3.30
C ALA A 68 -9.08 -8.77 2.30
N LEU A 69 -9.57 -8.97 1.09
CA LEU A 69 -9.63 -7.95 0.03
C LEU A 69 -10.59 -6.79 0.33
N GLN A 70 -11.47 -6.93 1.33
CA GLN A 70 -12.26 -5.79 1.83
C GLN A 70 -11.39 -4.76 2.60
N LYS A 71 -10.16 -5.13 2.96
CA LYS A 71 -9.21 -4.24 3.62
C LYS A 71 -8.33 -3.55 2.59
N SER A 72 -8.26 -2.23 2.62
CA SER A 72 -7.53 -1.43 1.62
C SER A 72 -6.04 -1.78 1.52
N ASN A 73 -5.40 -2.25 2.61
CA ASN A 73 -4.02 -2.70 2.57
C ASN A 73 -3.83 -3.98 1.73
N TYR A 74 -4.72 -4.97 1.85
CA TYR A 74 -4.69 -6.18 1.00
C TYR A 74 -5.08 -5.87 -0.43
N PHE A 75 -6.16 -5.10 -0.60
CA PHE A 75 -6.64 -4.71 -1.92
C PHE A 75 -5.57 -3.93 -2.71
N GLY A 76 -5.00 -2.89 -2.11
CA GLY A 76 -3.94 -2.11 -2.74
C GLY A 76 -2.68 -2.92 -3.04
N THR A 77 -2.31 -3.86 -2.16
CA THR A 77 -1.19 -4.79 -2.44
C THR A 77 -1.50 -5.69 -3.64
N MET A 78 -2.73 -6.14 -3.80
CA MET A 78 -3.14 -6.94 -4.96
C MET A 78 -3.18 -6.11 -6.25
N LEU A 79 -3.56 -4.83 -6.22
CA LEU A 79 -3.43 -3.94 -7.38
C LEU A 79 -1.99 -3.85 -7.87
N VAL A 80 -1.03 -3.70 -6.94
CA VAL A 80 0.41 -3.74 -7.28
C VAL A 80 0.80 -5.10 -7.85
N LYS A 81 0.34 -6.20 -7.24
CA LYS A 81 0.64 -7.56 -7.70
C LYS A 81 0.10 -7.84 -9.11
N MET A 82 -1.05 -7.28 -9.45
CA MET A 82 -1.67 -7.38 -10.78
C MET A 82 -1.10 -6.40 -11.81
N GLY A 83 -0.15 -5.56 -11.43
CA GLY A 83 0.43 -4.55 -12.32
C GLY A 83 -0.52 -3.39 -12.65
N LYS A 84 -1.54 -3.16 -11.80
CA LYS A 84 -2.48 -2.05 -11.93
C LYS A 84 -1.99 -0.78 -11.23
N ALA A 85 -0.99 -0.92 -10.37
CA ALA A 85 -0.30 0.18 -9.70
C ALA A 85 1.17 -0.18 -9.51
N ASP A 86 2.04 0.82 -9.46
CA ASP A 86 3.49 0.66 -9.30
C ASP A 86 3.88 0.52 -7.82
N CYS A 87 3.14 1.15 -6.92
CA CYS A 87 3.39 1.10 -5.48
C CYS A 87 2.11 1.30 -4.66
N LEU A 88 2.19 0.95 -3.38
CA LEU A 88 1.16 1.23 -2.39
C LEU A 88 1.70 2.17 -1.33
N LEU A 89 1.06 3.31 -1.15
CA LEU A 89 1.29 4.21 -0.02
C LEU A 89 0.21 3.97 1.05
N GLY A 90 0.63 3.58 2.21
CA GLY A 90 -0.26 3.26 3.32
C GLY A 90 0.40 3.48 4.67
N GLY A 91 -0.27 3.11 5.77
CA GLY A 91 0.31 3.10 7.12
C GLY A 91 -0.22 4.16 8.07
N ALA A 92 -0.93 5.18 7.60
CA ALA A 92 -1.46 6.23 8.49
C ALA A 92 -2.48 5.69 9.51
N THR A 93 -3.24 4.67 9.13
CA THR A 93 -4.30 4.06 9.96
C THR A 93 -4.05 2.57 10.27
N TYR A 94 -2.95 2.01 9.78
CA TYR A 94 -2.56 0.63 9.99
C TYR A 94 -1.29 0.54 10.83
N SER A 95 -1.16 -0.53 11.62
CA SER A 95 0.11 -0.88 12.25
C SER A 95 1.17 -1.26 11.20
N THR A 96 2.44 -1.23 11.58
CA THR A 96 3.53 -1.72 10.72
C THR A 96 3.28 -3.16 10.27
N ALA A 97 2.83 -4.03 11.20
CA ALA A 97 2.52 -5.42 10.89
C ALA A 97 1.39 -5.56 9.87
N ASP A 98 0.32 -4.75 9.97
CA ASP A 98 -0.81 -4.81 9.04
C ASP A 98 -0.46 -4.22 7.67
N THR A 99 0.48 -3.30 7.61
CA THR A 99 1.00 -2.76 6.36
C THR A 99 1.94 -3.74 5.64
N VAL A 100 2.85 -4.36 6.38
CA VAL A 100 3.89 -5.25 5.80
C VAL A 100 3.36 -6.65 5.50
N ARG A 101 2.42 -7.17 6.30
CA ARG A 101 1.88 -8.53 6.15
C ARG A 101 1.35 -8.85 4.74
N PRO A 102 0.51 -8.01 4.09
CA PRO A 102 0.08 -8.25 2.72
C PRO A 102 1.26 -8.33 1.75
N ALA A 103 2.23 -7.44 1.86
CA ALA A 103 3.41 -7.44 0.99
C ALA A 103 4.21 -8.74 1.14
N LEU A 104 4.48 -9.19 2.36
CA LEU A 104 5.17 -10.47 2.62
C LEU A 104 4.39 -11.68 2.10
N GLN A 105 3.07 -11.63 2.17
CA GLN A 105 2.22 -12.74 1.77
C GLN A 105 2.02 -12.83 0.25
N LEU A 106 1.94 -11.71 -0.45
CA LEU A 106 1.49 -11.62 -1.83
C LEU A 106 2.60 -11.21 -2.80
N ILE A 107 3.42 -10.22 -2.44
CA ILE A 107 4.56 -9.78 -3.26
C ILE A 107 5.76 -10.70 -3.01
N LYS A 108 6.06 -11.00 -1.74
CA LYS A 108 7.21 -11.79 -1.27
C LYS A 108 8.54 -11.08 -1.50
N THR A 109 9.63 -11.75 -1.15
CA THR A 109 11.01 -11.29 -1.38
C THR A 109 11.46 -11.59 -2.81
N LYS A 110 12.46 -10.86 -3.29
CA LYS A 110 13.17 -11.23 -4.54
C LYS A 110 13.77 -12.63 -4.41
N PRO A 111 13.89 -13.36 -5.52
CA PRO A 111 14.64 -14.62 -5.53
C PRO A 111 16.05 -14.41 -4.96
N GLY A 112 16.45 -15.27 -4.03
CA GLY A 112 17.74 -15.20 -3.35
C GLY A 112 17.75 -14.33 -2.07
N SER A 113 16.79 -13.45 -1.85
CA SER A 113 16.66 -12.67 -0.61
C SER A 113 15.89 -13.45 0.46
N LYS A 114 16.51 -13.63 1.62
CA LYS A 114 15.91 -14.39 2.74
C LYS A 114 15.07 -13.50 3.65
N ILE A 115 15.38 -12.21 3.72
CA ILE A 115 14.75 -11.24 4.63
C ILE A 115 14.28 -10.01 3.86
N VAL A 116 13.39 -9.26 4.48
CA VAL A 116 12.97 -7.93 4.07
C VAL A 116 13.56 -6.93 5.05
N SER A 117 14.16 -5.88 4.53
CA SER A 117 14.69 -4.76 5.30
C SER A 117 13.83 -3.52 5.12
N SER A 118 13.86 -2.64 6.10
CA SER A 118 13.16 -1.35 6.07
C SER A 118 14.12 -0.20 6.33
N CYS A 119 13.78 0.98 5.83
CA CYS A 119 14.53 2.20 6.16
C CYS A 119 13.59 3.37 6.38
N PHE A 120 13.99 4.29 7.23
CA PHE A 120 13.44 5.63 7.33
C PHE A 120 14.31 6.62 6.56
N ILE A 121 13.67 7.43 5.74
CA ILE A 121 14.28 8.62 5.17
C ILE A 121 13.73 9.80 5.96
N LEU A 122 14.60 10.41 6.76
CA LEU A 122 14.27 11.55 7.59
C LEU A 122 14.87 12.81 6.99
N TYR A 123 14.13 13.88 6.95
CA TYR A 123 14.67 15.18 6.56
C TYR A 123 14.25 16.27 7.55
N ARG A 124 15.10 17.27 7.71
CA ARG A 124 14.79 18.49 8.44
C ARG A 124 15.39 19.70 7.74
N GLN A 125 14.75 20.85 7.92
CA GLN A 125 15.35 22.12 7.58
C GLN A 125 16.22 22.58 8.76
N SER A 126 17.46 22.95 8.46
CA SER A 126 18.40 23.55 9.41
C SER A 126 18.90 24.90 8.87
N GLU A 127 19.68 25.63 9.66
CA GLU A 127 20.31 26.87 9.23
C GLU A 127 21.27 26.67 8.05
N ASN A 128 21.81 25.45 7.90
CA ASN A 128 22.71 25.06 6.80
C ASN A 128 21.98 24.47 5.58
N GLY A 129 20.64 24.50 5.55
CA GLY A 129 19.83 23.94 4.49
C GLY A 129 19.12 22.64 4.88
N THR A 130 18.75 21.84 3.89
CA THR A 130 18.06 20.56 4.12
C THR A 130 19.05 19.45 4.45
N GLU A 131 18.90 18.87 5.62
CA GLU A 131 19.65 17.69 6.05
C GLU A 131 18.80 16.44 5.85
N MET A 132 19.38 15.37 5.32
CA MET A 132 18.70 14.10 5.06
C MET A 132 19.47 12.95 5.71
N TYR A 133 18.74 12.07 6.39
CA TYR A 133 19.28 10.89 7.07
C TYR A 133 18.52 9.63 6.61
N ALA A 134 19.25 8.56 6.35
CA ALA A 134 18.69 7.23 6.13
C ALA A 134 19.04 6.35 7.34
N MET A 135 18.04 5.72 7.94
CA MET A 135 18.17 4.81 9.07
C MET A 135 17.59 3.44 8.71
N ALA A 136 18.37 2.40 8.83
CA ALA A 136 18.01 1.01 8.58
C ALA A 136 18.73 0.07 9.56
N ASP A 137 18.16 -1.07 9.99
CA ASP A 137 16.76 -1.46 9.86
C ASP A 137 16.02 -1.00 11.11
N CYS A 138 14.88 -0.33 10.96
CA CYS A 138 14.25 0.36 12.09
C CYS A 138 12.94 -0.29 12.55
N ALA A 139 12.36 -1.22 11.80
CA ALA A 139 10.99 -1.65 12.09
C ALA A 139 10.70 -3.13 11.82
N ILE A 140 11.50 -3.83 11.03
CA ILE A 140 11.19 -5.19 10.60
C ILE A 140 12.12 -6.22 11.27
N ASN A 141 13.42 -5.96 11.29
CA ASN A 141 14.41 -6.86 11.89
C ASN A 141 14.98 -6.26 13.18
N LEU A 142 14.99 -7.05 14.26
CA LEU A 142 15.57 -6.64 15.53
C LEU A 142 17.11 -6.73 15.51
N ASP A 143 17.64 -7.71 14.79
CA ASP A 143 19.08 -7.97 14.65
C ASP A 143 19.36 -8.34 13.19
N PRO A 144 19.50 -7.33 12.30
CA PRO A 144 19.73 -7.59 10.88
C PRO A 144 21.13 -8.17 10.68
N SER A 145 21.19 -9.36 10.04
CA SER A 145 22.45 -9.93 9.55
C SER A 145 22.91 -9.22 8.28
N GLU A 146 24.22 -9.21 8.03
CA GLU A 146 24.82 -8.76 6.77
C GLU A 146 24.31 -9.52 5.54
#